data_ceaf7af648e4ad2170ba75d31f5384c9
#
_entry.id   ceaf7af648e4ad2170ba75d31f5384c9
#
_cell.length_a   1.000
_cell.length_b   1.000
_cell.length_c   1.000
_cell.angle_alpha   90.00
_cell.angle_beta   90.00
_cell.angle_gamma   90.00
#
_symmetry.space_group_name_H-M   'P 1'
#
loop_
_entity.id
_entity.type
_entity.pdbx_description
1 polymer ?
#
loop_
_entity_poly.entity_id
_entity_poly.type
_entity_poly.pdbx_seq_one_letter_code
_entity_poly.pdbx_strand_id
1 'polypeptide(L)'
;YPTAETFPITLINGCRPGPRILISSGIHGSEYPGIQTAIELAAEIEPEQLQGQLIILHPVNVAAFYEKSCYISPVTGTNLNRNFPGDPEGPLPLQISHYLLHEYGMRCDFVLDLHGGDIHEALPPYVYYPGVGDDDVIEASRRIAELIHCDYIVKSQSTTGFYNACAIAGTPAVLIERGSSGQWIPEEVLLYKADVYNALYYLGALEGEVR
;
A
#
# COMPACT_ATOMS: atom_id res chain seq x y z
N TYR A 1 6.66 -23.52 -10.71
CA TYR A 1 6.04 -22.42 -9.97
C TYR A 1 4.80 -22.98 -9.28
N PRO A 2 4.48 -22.54 -8.04
CA PRO A 2 3.25 -22.97 -7.39
C PRO A 2 2.04 -22.56 -8.25
N THR A 3 1.07 -23.43 -8.35
CA THR A 3 -0.17 -23.21 -9.12
C THR A 3 -1.16 -22.27 -8.42
N ALA A 4 -0.81 -21.77 -7.22
CA ALA A 4 -1.56 -20.78 -6.48
C ALA A 4 -0.63 -19.58 -6.18
N GLU A 5 -1.11 -18.39 -6.43
CA GLU A 5 -0.43 -17.16 -6.02
C GLU A 5 -0.39 -17.11 -4.48
N THR A 6 0.81 -16.99 -3.94
CA THR A 6 1.05 -16.79 -2.52
C THR A 6 1.92 -15.56 -2.33
N PHE A 7 1.60 -14.74 -1.37
CA PHE A 7 2.42 -13.60 -0.99
C PHE A 7 2.64 -13.59 0.52
N PRO A 8 3.82 -13.16 0.98
CA PRO A 8 4.14 -13.13 2.40
C PRO A 8 3.40 -11.99 3.11
N ILE A 9 2.99 -12.25 4.35
CA ILE A 9 2.29 -11.30 5.20
C ILE A 9 2.96 -11.26 6.56
N THR A 10 3.15 -10.07 7.11
CA THR A 10 3.46 -9.87 8.53
C THR A 10 2.23 -9.32 9.24
N LEU A 11 1.89 -9.95 10.35
CA LEU A 11 0.82 -9.52 11.24
C LEU A 11 1.41 -9.15 12.59
N ILE A 12 1.31 -7.87 12.97
CA ILE A 12 1.73 -7.38 14.27
C ILE A 12 0.48 -7.04 15.08
N ASN A 13 0.28 -7.77 16.18
CA ASN A 13 -0.80 -7.50 17.11
C ASN A 13 -0.25 -6.70 18.28
N GLY A 14 -0.68 -5.44 18.39
CA GLY A 14 -0.31 -4.57 19.48
C GLY A 14 -0.86 -5.04 20.84
N CYS A 15 -0.24 -4.57 21.90
CA CYS A 15 -0.62 -4.93 23.27
C CYS A 15 -1.79 -4.11 23.81
N ARG A 16 -2.24 -3.06 23.11
CA ARG A 16 -3.36 -2.18 23.48
C ARG A 16 -4.39 -2.10 22.33
N PRO A 17 -5.67 -1.85 22.63
CA PRO A 17 -6.67 -1.54 21.61
C PRO A 17 -6.25 -0.31 20.79
N GLY A 18 -6.54 -0.35 19.48
CA GLY A 18 -6.21 0.72 18.56
C GLY A 18 -6.68 0.40 17.15
N PRO A 19 -6.29 1.18 16.14
CA PRO A 19 -6.71 1.00 14.78
C PRO A 19 -6.08 -0.25 14.14
N ARG A 20 -6.78 -0.77 13.14
CA ARG A 20 -6.27 -1.82 12.25
C ARG A 20 -5.81 -1.18 10.94
N ILE A 21 -4.53 -1.20 10.68
CA ILE A 21 -3.93 -0.53 9.54
C ILE A 21 -3.31 -1.56 8.60
N LEU A 22 -3.52 -1.37 7.30
CA LEU A 22 -2.89 -2.15 6.25
C LEU A 22 -1.80 -1.33 5.57
N ILE A 23 -0.61 -1.92 5.45
CA ILE A 23 0.45 -1.47 4.55
C ILE A 23 0.55 -2.48 3.42
N SER A 24 0.29 -2.05 2.18
CA SER A 24 0.44 -2.85 0.97
C SER A 24 1.69 -2.45 0.23
N SER A 25 2.46 -3.39 -0.31
CA SER A 25 3.62 -3.11 -1.14
C SER A 25 3.79 -4.13 -2.26
N GLY A 26 4.41 -3.72 -3.35
CA GLY A 26 4.77 -4.61 -4.44
C GLY A 26 3.58 -5.16 -5.23
N ILE A 27 2.50 -4.40 -5.37
CA ILE A 27 1.48 -4.65 -6.39
C ILE A 27 2.15 -4.62 -7.78
N HIS A 28 3.14 -3.75 -7.95
CA HIS A 28 4.10 -3.78 -9.04
C HIS A 28 5.46 -4.24 -8.52
N GLY A 29 6.05 -5.22 -9.21
CA GLY A 29 7.20 -5.97 -8.69
C GLY A 29 8.54 -5.24 -8.70
N SER A 30 8.69 -4.15 -9.44
CA SER A 30 9.93 -3.38 -9.58
C SER A 30 9.95 -2.03 -8.84
N GLU A 31 8.95 -1.77 -8.00
CA GLU A 31 8.86 -0.57 -7.16
C GLU A 31 9.52 -0.82 -5.80
N TYR A 32 10.85 -0.96 -5.83
CA TYR A 32 11.64 -1.51 -4.72
C TYR A 32 11.64 -0.68 -3.43
N PRO A 33 11.63 0.68 -3.42
CA PRO A 33 11.64 1.42 -2.16
C PRO A 33 10.43 1.12 -1.26
N GLY A 34 9.23 1.00 -1.83
CA GLY A 34 8.02 0.63 -1.08
C GLY A 34 8.09 -0.80 -0.52
N ILE A 35 8.62 -1.74 -1.31
CA ILE A 35 8.82 -3.13 -0.89
C ILE A 35 9.83 -3.21 0.25
N GLN A 36 10.98 -2.55 0.13
CA GLN A 36 12.01 -2.53 1.16
C GLN A 36 11.50 -1.85 2.45
N THR A 37 10.76 -0.76 2.31
CA THR A 37 10.11 -0.09 3.43
C THR A 37 9.21 -1.05 4.21
N ALA A 38 8.37 -1.81 3.53
CA ALA A 38 7.50 -2.80 4.17
C ALA A 38 8.31 -3.89 4.92
N ILE A 39 9.42 -4.36 4.36
CA ILE A 39 10.31 -5.35 4.99
C ILE A 39 10.93 -4.76 6.26
N GLU A 40 11.46 -3.53 6.21
CA GLU A 40 12.10 -2.91 7.37
C GLU A 40 11.10 -2.59 8.48
N LEU A 41 9.93 -2.03 8.17
CA LEU A 41 8.89 -1.77 9.14
C LEU A 41 8.42 -3.04 9.85
N ALA A 42 8.31 -4.16 9.13
CA ALA A 42 7.98 -5.45 9.71
C ALA A 42 9.02 -5.98 10.71
N ALA A 43 10.28 -5.57 10.56
CA ALA A 43 11.37 -5.95 11.44
C ALA A 43 11.59 -4.96 12.61
N GLU A 44 11.12 -3.73 12.48
CA GLU A 44 11.39 -2.65 13.45
C GLU A 44 10.24 -2.39 14.41
N ILE A 45 8.99 -2.60 13.99
CA ILE A 45 7.81 -2.30 14.82
C ILE A 45 7.57 -3.47 15.77
N GLU A 46 7.80 -3.21 17.06
CA GLU A 46 7.57 -4.19 18.11
C GLU A 46 6.11 -4.15 18.61
N PRO A 47 5.50 -5.31 18.93
CA PRO A 47 4.12 -5.38 19.42
C PRO A 47 3.85 -4.50 20.65
N GLU A 48 4.85 -4.32 21.52
CA GLU A 48 4.75 -3.52 22.75
C GLU A 48 4.56 -2.04 22.47
N GLN A 49 5.01 -1.55 21.32
CA GLN A 49 4.90 -0.15 20.90
C GLN A 49 3.58 0.12 20.17
N LEU A 50 2.97 -0.95 19.59
CA LEU A 50 1.80 -0.83 18.73
C LEU A 50 0.50 -0.79 19.52
N GLN A 51 -0.42 0.06 19.09
CA GLN A 51 -1.83 0.07 19.47
C GLN A 51 -2.65 -0.45 18.27
N GLY A 52 -3.53 -1.43 18.53
CA GLY A 52 -4.32 -2.08 17.47
C GLY A 52 -3.56 -3.16 16.72
N GLN A 53 -3.67 -3.16 15.41
CA GLN A 53 -3.10 -4.19 14.55
C GLN A 53 -2.48 -3.58 13.28
N LEU A 54 -1.30 -4.06 12.92
CA LEU A 54 -0.66 -3.72 11.66
C LEU A 54 -0.56 -4.97 10.80
N ILE A 55 -1.07 -4.89 9.57
CA ILE A 55 -0.96 -5.91 8.54
C ILE A 55 -0.03 -5.37 7.46
N ILE A 56 1.02 -6.10 7.13
CA ILE A 56 1.98 -5.70 6.11
C ILE A 56 2.01 -6.77 5.02
N LEU A 57 1.61 -6.41 3.81
CA LEU A 57 1.73 -7.26 2.63
C LEU A 57 3.09 -7.01 1.97
N HIS A 58 3.92 -8.05 1.94
CA HIS A 58 5.23 -8.04 1.28
C HIS A 58 5.10 -8.69 -0.09
N PRO A 59 5.90 -8.29 -1.06
CA PRO A 59 5.42 -7.94 -2.38
C PRO A 59 4.20 -8.77 -2.79
N VAL A 60 3.08 -8.09 -2.95
CA VAL A 60 1.80 -8.73 -3.33
C VAL A 60 1.96 -9.53 -4.62
N ASN A 61 2.70 -8.99 -5.59
CA ASN A 61 2.99 -9.64 -6.86
C ASN A 61 4.39 -10.27 -6.83
N VAL A 62 4.51 -11.40 -6.11
CA VAL A 62 5.78 -12.10 -5.89
C VAL A 62 6.45 -12.50 -7.20
N ALA A 63 5.67 -12.97 -8.19
CA ALA A 63 6.21 -13.35 -9.49
C ALA A 63 6.80 -12.13 -10.23
N ALA A 64 6.12 -11.00 -10.20
CA ALA A 64 6.63 -9.76 -10.80
C ALA A 64 7.91 -9.27 -10.11
N PHE A 65 8.02 -9.43 -8.79
CA PHE A 65 9.22 -9.09 -8.04
C PHE A 65 10.42 -9.94 -8.47
N TYR A 66 10.28 -11.27 -8.56
CA TYR A 66 11.36 -12.15 -8.95
C TYR A 66 11.77 -12.00 -10.42
N GLU A 67 10.79 -11.82 -11.31
CA GLU A 67 11.05 -11.61 -12.73
C GLU A 67 11.45 -10.16 -13.07
N LYS A 68 11.45 -9.25 -12.07
CA LYS A 68 11.75 -7.82 -12.23
C LYS A 68 10.87 -7.17 -13.29
N SER A 69 9.63 -7.62 -13.40
CA SER A 69 8.67 -7.02 -14.32
C SER A 69 8.13 -5.72 -13.76
N CYS A 70 7.79 -4.78 -14.63
CA CYS A 70 7.22 -3.49 -14.24
C CYS A 70 5.82 -3.67 -13.62
N TYR A 71 4.80 -3.21 -14.31
CA TYR A 71 3.41 -3.26 -13.85
C TYR A 71 2.62 -4.46 -14.39
N ILE A 72 3.16 -5.23 -15.32
CA ILE A 72 2.50 -6.43 -15.86
C ILE A 72 2.98 -7.67 -15.12
N SER A 73 2.05 -8.36 -14.47
CA SER A 73 2.38 -9.63 -13.83
C SER A 73 2.75 -10.69 -14.88
N PRO A 74 3.89 -11.38 -14.73
CA PRO A 74 4.31 -12.43 -15.65
C PRO A 74 3.41 -13.66 -15.60
N VAL A 75 2.65 -13.85 -14.53
CA VAL A 75 1.72 -14.98 -14.34
C VAL A 75 0.37 -14.69 -14.99
N THR A 76 -0.15 -13.48 -14.82
CA THR A 76 -1.51 -13.14 -15.24
C THR A 76 -1.56 -12.36 -16.55
N GLY A 77 -0.43 -11.79 -17.00
CA GLY A 77 -0.34 -10.95 -18.20
C GLY A 77 -1.07 -9.61 -18.10
N THR A 78 -1.46 -9.20 -16.86
CA THR A 78 -2.23 -7.97 -16.64
C THR A 78 -1.57 -7.09 -15.58
N ASN A 79 -1.94 -5.80 -15.57
CA ASN A 79 -1.61 -4.91 -14.45
C ASN A 79 -2.60 -5.18 -13.31
N LEU A 80 -2.09 -5.76 -12.20
CA LEU A 80 -2.92 -6.09 -11.04
C LEU A 80 -3.67 -4.87 -10.49
N ASN A 81 -3.04 -3.69 -10.51
CA ASN A 81 -3.65 -2.45 -10.03
C ASN A 81 -4.76 -1.88 -10.96
N ARG A 82 -5.13 -2.59 -12.02
CA ARG A 82 -6.26 -2.26 -12.91
C ARG A 82 -7.42 -3.27 -12.80
N ASN A 83 -7.27 -4.26 -11.91
CA ASN A 83 -8.24 -5.34 -11.77
C ASN A 83 -9.19 -5.16 -10.57
N PHE A 84 -8.96 -4.17 -9.71
CA PHE A 84 -9.85 -3.86 -8.58
C PHE A 84 -11.18 -3.24 -9.03
N PRO A 85 -12.29 -3.60 -8.40
CA PRO A 85 -12.45 -4.33 -7.13
C PRO A 85 -12.29 -5.86 -7.23
N GLY A 86 -12.13 -6.42 -8.43
CA GLY A 86 -12.00 -7.84 -8.64
C GLY A 86 -13.34 -8.57 -8.82
N ASP A 87 -13.25 -9.89 -9.07
CA ASP A 87 -14.40 -10.79 -9.21
C ASP A 87 -13.97 -12.19 -8.71
N PRO A 88 -14.64 -12.77 -7.71
CA PRO A 88 -14.28 -14.07 -7.15
C PRO A 88 -14.48 -15.23 -8.14
N GLU A 89 -15.35 -15.08 -9.14
CA GLU A 89 -15.63 -16.07 -10.18
C GLU A 89 -14.88 -15.78 -11.49
N GLY A 90 -14.13 -14.67 -11.51
CA GLY A 90 -13.38 -14.24 -12.69
C GLY A 90 -12.04 -14.98 -12.86
N PRO A 91 -11.25 -14.62 -13.86
CA PRO A 91 -9.89 -15.12 -14.03
C PRO A 91 -8.99 -14.71 -12.86
N LEU A 92 -7.88 -15.45 -12.68
CA LEU A 92 -6.98 -15.31 -11.53
C LEU A 92 -6.65 -13.86 -11.09
N PRO A 93 -6.33 -12.90 -11.98
CA PRO A 93 -6.03 -11.54 -11.53
C PRO A 93 -7.23 -10.84 -10.87
N LEU A 94 -8.45 -11.13 -11.31
CA LEU A 94 -9.66 -10.59 -10.67
C LEU A 94 -9.93 -11.27 -9.33
N GLN A 95 -9.66 -12.57 -9.20
CA GLN A 95 -9.77 -13.29 -7.93
C GLN A 95 -8.77 -12.75 -6.91
N ILE A 96 -7.50 -12.49 -7.30
CA ILE A 96 -6.48 -11.89 -6.44
C ILE A 96 -6.93 -10.52 -5.96
N SER A 97 -7.38 -9.64 -6.87
CA SER A 97 -7.84 -8.29 -6.51
C SER A 97 -9.06 -8.33 -5.58
N HIS A 98 -10.02 -9.24 -5.85
CA HIS A 98 -11.16 -9.45 -4.97
C HIS A 98 -10.72 -9.89 -3.57
N TYR A 99 -9.82 -10.87 -3.47
CA TYR A 99 -9.30 -11.37 -2.22
C TYR A 99 -8.58 -10.28 -1.41
N LEU A 100 -7.69 -9.51 -2.06
CA LEU A 100 -6.96 -8.41 -1.41
C LEU A 100 -7.92 -7.36 -0.85
N LEU A 101 -8.92 -6.98 -1.61
CA LEU A 101 -9.90 -5.99 -1.18
C LEU A 101 -10.75 -6.50 -0.01
N HIS A 102 -11.34 -7.69 -0.14
CA HIS A 102 -12.32 -8.20 0.82
C HIS A 102 -11.71 -8.78 2.09
N GLU A 103 -10.53 -9.43 1.99
CA GLU A 103 -9.88 -10.03 3.16
C GLU A 103 -8.99 -9.05 3.93
N TYR A 104 -8.47 -8.01 3.26
CA TYR A 104 -7.59 -7.04 3.91
C TYR A 104 -8.12 -5.60 3.82
N GLY A 105 -8.29 -5.04 2.63
CA GLY A 105 -8.63 -3.64 2.43
C GLY A 105 -9.87 -3.20 3.22
N MET A 106 -10.99 -3.88 3.02
CA MET A 106 -12.27 -3.56 3.66
C MET A 106 -12.34 -3.89 5.16
N ARG A 107 -11.34 -4.56 5.71
CA ARG A 107 -11.32 -4.98 7.13
C ARG A 107 -10.39 -4.11 7.97
N CYS A 108 -9.84 -3.06 7.40
CA CYS A 108 -8.93 -2.13 8.06
C CYS A 108 -9.59 -0.77 8.25
N ASP A 109 -9.07 0.00 9.20
CA ASP A 109 -9.49 1.37 9.45
C ASP A 109 -8.78 2.34 8.50
N PHE A 110 -7.60 1.95 7.97
CA PHE A 110 -6.84 2.71 7.00
C PHE A 110 -5.93 1.82 6.14
N VAL A 111 -5.69 2.23 4.89
CA VAL A 111 -4.79 1.54 3.95
C VAL A 111 -3.72 2.50 3.44
N LEU A 112 -2.45 2.11 3.59
CA LEU A 112 -1.28 2.74 2.98
C LEU A 112 -0.79 1.84 1.84
N ASP A 113 -0.98 2.27 0.59
CA ASP A 113 -0.60 1.52 -0.60
C ASP A 113 0.72 2.08 -1.14
N LEU A 114 1.82 1.32 -0.98
CA LEU A 114 3.17 1.78 -1.26
C LEU A 114 3.57 1.41 -2.69
N HIS A 115 3.76 2.42 -3.52
CA HIS A 115 4.14 2.36 -4.92
C HIS A 115 5.42 3.16 -5.19
N GLY A 116 5.84 3.26 -6.45
CA GLY A 116 6.97 4.07 -6.88
C GLY A 116 7.23 3.94 -8.37
N GLY A 117 8.24 4.65 -8.86
CA GLY A 117 8.64 4.54 -10.26
C GLY A 117 9.27 3.19 -10.58
N ASP A 118 8.65 2.46 -11.51
CA ASP A 118 9.23 1.23 -12.04
C ASP A 118 10.46 1.50 -12.93
N ILE A 119 11.03 0.46 -13.55
CA ILE A 119 12.29 0.55 -14.32
C ILE A 119 12.22 1.53 -15.51
N HIS A 120 11.05 1.94 -15.92
CA HIS A 120 10.84 2.87 -17.04
C HIS A 120 10.27 4.22 -16.59
N GLU A 121 10.03 4.42 -15.30
CA GLU A 121 9.40 5.61 -14.76
C GLU A 121 10.35 6.43 -13.89
N ALA A 122 10.66 7.64 -14.34
CA ALA A 122 11.30 8.66 -13.53
C ALA A 122 10.22 9.62 -13.02
N LEU A 123 9.89 9.55 -11.73
CA LEU A 123 8.85 10.39 -11.14
C LEU A 123 9.37 11.16 -9.91
N PRO A 124 8.88 12.37 -9.66
CA PRO A 124 9.03 13.02 -8.36
C PRO A 124 8.14 12.31 -7.32
N PRO A 125 8.46 12.41 -6.02
CA PRO A 125 7.56 11.88 -4.98
C PRO A 125 6.19 12.56 -5.01
N TYR A 126 5.12 11.77 -4.96
CA TYR A 126 3.75 12.29 -4.84
C TYR A 126 2.83 11.29 -4.13
N VAL A 127 1.69 11.77 -3.70
CA VAL A 127 0.66 10.96 -3.05
C VAL A 127 -0.68 11.15 -3.72
N TYR A 128 -1.38 10.04 -3.99
CA TYR A 128 -2.78 10.06 -4.37
C TYR A 128 -3.67 9.87 -3.15
N TYR A 129 -4.75 10.65 -3.08
CA TYR A 129 -5.89 10.33 -2.26
C TYR A 129 -7.16 10.21 -3.12
N PRO A 130 -8.15 9.38 -2.71
CA PRO A 130 -9.35 9.14 -3.51
C PRO A 130 -10.19 10.41 -3.62
N GLY A 131 -10.78 10.62 -4.79
CA GLY A 131 -11.75 11.67 -5.06
C GLY A 131 -13.16 11.12 -5.33
N VAL A 132 -13.31 9.79 -5.19
CA VAL A 132 -14.56 9.04 -5.36
C VAL A 132 -14.79 8.20 -4.11
N GLY A 133 -15.99 8.19 -3.58
CA GLY A 133 -16.39 7.54 -2.33
C GLY A 133 -17.14 8.50 -1.42
N ASP A 134 -17.37 8.10 -0.19
CA ASP A 134 -18.01 8.92 0.82
C ASP A 134 -17.14 10.10 1.26
N ASP A 135 -17.72 11.25 1.53
CA ASP A 135 -16.98 12.48 1.86
C ASP A 135 -16.08 12.31 3.10
N ASP A 136 -16.53 11.56 4.12
CA ASP A 136 -15.74 11.32 5.33
C ASP A 136 -14.51 10.44 5.02
N VAL A 137 -14.63 9.48 4.12
CA VAL A 137 -13.53 8.61 3.66
C VAL A 137 -12.52 9.43 2.86
N ILE A 138 -13.00 10.28 1.96
CA ILE A 138 -12.17 11.18 1.15
C ILE A 138 -11.39 12.14 2.07
N GLU A 139 -12.07 12.74 3.05
CA GLU A 139 -11.45 13.69 3.98
C GLU A 139 -10.41 13.00 4.89
N ALA A 140 -10.70 11.81 5.42
CA ALA A 140 -9.75 11.04 6.20
C ALA A 140 -8.49 10.70 5.39
N SER A 141 -8.68 10.30 4.13
CA SER A 141 -7.57 10.01 3.20
C SER A 141 -6.75 11.27 2.88
N ARG A 142 -7.42 12.40 2.63
CA ARG A 142 -6.78 13.69 2.37
C ARG A 142 -5.88 14.13 3.53
N ARG A 143 -6.33 13.97 4.78
CA ARG A 143 -5.55 14.32 5.97
C ARG A 143 -4.25 13.54 6.08
N ILE A 144 -4.27 12.24 5.77
CA ILE A 144 -3.04 11.44 5.73
C ILE A 144 -2.15 11.89 4.55
N ALA A 145 -2.73 12.14 3.38
CA ALA A 145 -1.95 12.62 2.24
C ALA A 145 -1.18 13.91 2.54
N GLU A 146 -1.72 14.79 3.38
CA GLU A 146 -1.08 16.04 3.81
C GLU A 146 0.11 15.84 4.77
N LEU A 147 0.31 14.62 5.31
CA LEU A 147 1.42 14.27 6.19
C LEU A 147 2.58 13.60 5.45
N ILE A 148 2.42 13.34 4.16
CA ILE A 148 3.43 12.71 3.32
C ILE A 148 4.36 13.77 2.75
N HIS A 149 5.67 13.58 2.91
CA HIS A 149 6.69 14.49 2.36
C HIS A 149 6.87 14.25 0.86
N CYS A 150 6.13 14.96 0.05
CA CYS A 150 6.13 14.80 -1.40
C CYS A 150 5.93 16.13 -2.11
N ASP A 151 6.25 16.15 -3.42
CA ASP A 151 6.15 17.36 -4.24
C ASP A 151 4.69 17.66 -4.62
N TYR A 152 3.85 16.64 -4.71
CA TYR A 152 2.46 16.80 -5.16
C TYR A 152 1.49 15.92 -4.37
N ILE A 153 0.35 16.50 -4.04
CA ILE A 153 -0.81 15.80 -3.50
C ILE A 153 -1.90 15.79 -4.58
N VAL A 154 -2.31 14.62 -5.02
CA VAL A 154 -3.19 14.45 -6.17
C VAL A 154 -4.53 13.84 -5.76
N LYS A 155 -5.63 14.56 -5.99
CA LYS A 155 -6.99 14.02 -5.85
C LYS A 155 -7.33 13.16 -7.06
N SER A 156 -7.41 11.86 -6.90
CA SER A 156 -7.71 10.92 -7.98
C SER A 156 -9.19 10.77 -8.25
N GLN A 157 -9.59 10.81 -9.51
CA GLN A 157 -10.97 10.50 -9.94
C GLN A 157 -11.09 9.05 -10.48
N SER A 158 -10.05 8.25 -10.33
CA SER A 158 -10.08 6.85 -10.77
C SER A 158 -10.98 6.01 -9.87
N THR A 159 -11.65 5.04 -10.48
CA THR A 159 -12.46 4.02 -9.77
C THR A 159 -11.75 2.66 -9.71
N THR A 160 -10.52 2.58 -10.24
CA THR A 160 -9.69 1.38 -10.19
C THR A 160 -8.42 1.63 -9.38
N GLY A 161 -7.71 0.56 -9.06
CA GLY A 161 -6.56 0.57 -8.17
C GLY A 161 -6.96 0.22 -6.73
N PHE A 162 -6.02 -0.37 -5.99
CA PHE A 162 -6.33 -0.93 -4.67
C PHE A 162 -6.84 0.14 -3.71
N TYR A 163 -6.10 1.24 -3.51
CA TYR A 163 -6.51 2.31 -2.59
C TYR A 163 -7.86 2.95 -2.96
N ASN A 164 -8.15 3.14 -4.26
CA ASN A 164 -9.46 3.66 -4.69
C ASN A 164 -10.59 2.67 -4.41
N ALA A 165 -10.36 1.37 -4.66
CA ALA A 165 -11.35 0.34 -4.38
C ALA A 165 -11.63 0.24 -2.87
N CYS A 166 -10.60 0.36 -2.01
CA CYS A 166 -10.77 0.45 -0.57
C CYS A 166 -11.65 1.65 -0.18
N ALA A 167 -11.36 2.82 -0.74
CA ALA A 167 -12.11 4.05 -0.43
C ALA A 167 -13.57 3.98 -0.90
N ILE A 168 -13.82 3.46 -2.09
CA ILE A 168 -15.19 3.25 -2.61
C ILE A 168 -15.96 2.25 -1.73
N ALA A 169 -15.25 1.28 -1.15
CA ALA A 169 -15.82 0.31 -0.21
C ALA A 169 -15.94 0.82 1.24
N GLY A 170 -15.55 2.08 1.52
CA GLY A 170 -15.69 2.73 2.82
C GLY A 170 -14.45 2.74 3.70
N THR A 171 -13.30 2.24 3.23
CA THR A 171 -12.04 2.26 3.97
C THR A 171 -11.12 3.37 3.46
N PRO A 172 -10.78 4.39 4.28
CA PRO A 172 -9.86 5.45 3.89
C PRO A 172 -8.50 4.90 3.46
N ALA A 173 -7.93 5.47 2.41
CA ALA A 173 -6.68 4.97 1.83
C ALA A 173 -5.90 6.06 1.10
N VAL A 174 -4.59 5.90 1.02
CA VAL A 174 -3.72 6.68 0.15
C VAL A 174 -2.79 5.76 -0.63
N LEU A 175 -2.37 6.21 -1.82
CA LEU A 175 -1.29 5.58 -2.58
C LEU A 175 -0.12 6.55 -2.60
N ILE A 176 1.02 6.10 -2.12
CA ILE A 176 2.25 6.89 -2.06
C ILE A 176 3.18 6.42 -3.18
N GLU A 177 3.67 7.37 -3.96
CA GLU A 177 4.62 7.15 -5.03
C GLU A 177 5.98 7.74 -4.65
N ARG A 178 6.96 6.88 -4.40
CA ARG A 178 8.32 7.29 -4.06
C ARG A 178 9.37 6.33 -4.62
N GLY A 179 10.48 6.88 -5.04
CA GLY A 179 11.51 6.17 -5.79
C GLY A 179 11.30 6.24 -7.29
N SER A 180 12.32 5.95 -8.07
CA SER A 180 12.36 6.22 -9.50
C SER A 180 13.21 5.20 -10.22
N SER A 181 12.85 4.90 -11.47
CA SER A 181 13.64 4.09 -12.41
C SER A 181 13.97 2.68 -11.91
N GLY A 182 13.08 2.07 -11.11
CA GLY A 182 13.26 0.74 -10.55
C GLY A 182 14.53 0.62 -9.70
N GLN A 183 14.94 1.70 -9.06
CA GLN A 183 16.14 1.71 -8.22
C GLN A 183 15.78 1.57 -6.74
N TRP A 184 16.58 0.82 -6.03
CA TRP A 184 16.57 0.81 -4.59
C TRP A 184 17.63 1.80 -4.07
N ILE A 185 17.16 2.87 -3.41
CA ILE A 185 18.00 3.92 -2.87
C ILE A 185 17.72 4.02 -1.37
N PRO A 186 18.71 3.84 -0.48
CA PRO A 186 18.50 3.85 0.97
C PRO A 186 17.83 5.14 1.48
N GLU A 187 18.17 6.29 0.91
CA GLU A 187 17.61 7.59 1.26
C GLU A 187 16.09 7.64 0.98
N GLU A 188 15.64 7.05 -0.13
CA GLU A 188 14.21 6.95 -0.45
C GLU A 188 13.48 6.03 0.52
N VAL A 189 14.09 4.93 0.94
CA VAL A 189 13.51 4.03 1.95
C VAL A 189 13.37 4.74 3.30
N LEU A 190 14.37 5.54 3.71
CA LEU A 190 14.30 6.32 4.95
C LEU A 190 13.17 7.36 4.92
N LEU A 191 13.02 8.08 3.80
CA LEU A 191 11.93 9.03 3.61
C LEU A 191 10.57 8.34 3.58
N TYR A 192 10.48 7.20 2.91
CA TYR A 192 9.26 6.40 2.88
C TYR A 192 8.84 5.93 4.28
N LYS A 193 9.80 5.45 5.07
CA LYS A 193 9.55 5.07 6.47
C LYS A 193 9.04 6.25 7.29
N ALA A 194 9.66 7.43 7.13
CA ALA A 194 9.21 8.64 7.82
C ALA A 194 7.76 8.98 7.48
N ASP A 195 7.36 8.87 6.21
CA ASP A 195 5.98 9.08 5.76
C ASP A 195 5.02 8.08 6.41
N VAL A 196 5.37 6.80 6.42
CA VAL A 196 4.54 5.77 7.06
C VAL A 196 4.44 6.00 8.57
N TYR A 197 5.54 6.34 9.26
CA TYR A 197 5.51 6.67 10.69
C TYR A 197 4.63 7.87 10.99
N ASN A 198 4.65 8.93 10.17
CA ASN A 198 3.75 10.08 10.30
C ASN A 198 2.28 9.64 10.25
N ALA A 199 1.93 8.76 9.30
CA ALA A 199 0.59 8.21 9.22
C ALA A 199 0.23 7.37 10.46
N LEU A 200 1.13 6.50 10.93
CA LEU A 200 0.90 5.66 12.11
C LEU A 200 0.76 6.50 13.40
N TYR A 201 1.53 7.59 13.56
CA TYR A 201 1.39 8.53 14.68
C TYR A 201 0.05 9.26 14.64
N TYR A 202 -0.33 9.78 13.48
CA TYR A 202 -1.60 10.49 13.31
C TYR A 202 -2.81 9.59 13.57
N LEU A 203 -2.75 8.34 13.11
CA LEU A 203 -3.82 7.35 13.29
C LEU A 203 -3.85 6.77 14.72
N GLY A 204 -2.89 7.10 15.57
CA GLY A 204 -2.81 6.62 16.94
C GLY A 204 -2.40 5.15 17.06
N ALA A 205 -1.76 4.59 16.03
CA ALA A 205 -1.21 3.23 16.07
C ALA A 205 0.13 3.16 16.82
N LEU A 206 0.91 4.22 16.77
CA LEU A 206 2.17 4.37 17.50
C LEU A 206 2.16 5.68 18.29
N GLU A 207 2.94 5.72 19.38
CA GLU A 207 3.19 6.96 20.11
C GLU A 207 4.35 7.72 19.47
N GLY A 208 4.14 8.99 19.10
CA GLY A 208 5.14 9.84 18.47
C GLY A 208 4.56 11.15 18.00
N GLU A 209 5.39 11.99 17.39
CA GLU A 209 4.99 13.26 16.81
C GLU A 209 5.12 13.22 15.30
N VAL A 210 4.10 13.72 14.60
CA VAL A 210 4.14 13.96 13.16
C VAL A 210 5.20 15.03 12.87
N ARG A 211 6.07 14.79 11.91
CA ARG A 211 7.21 15.66 11.56
C ARG A 211 7.14 16.08 10.12
#